data_67b5ee819a79f967357dd88d488801a5
#
_entry.id   67b5ee819a79f967357dd88d488801a5
#
_cell.length_a   1.000
_cell.length_b   1.000
_cell.length_c   1.000
_cell.angle_alpha   90.00
_cell.angle_beta   90.00
_cell.angle_gamma   90.00
#
_symmetry.space_group_name_H-M   'P 1'
#
loop_
_entity.id
_entity.type
_entity.pdbx_description
1 polymer ?
#
loop_
_entity_poly.entity_id
_entity_poly.type
_entity_poly.pdbx_seq_one_letter_code
_entity_poly.pdbx_strand_id
1 'polypeptide(L)'
;LSGDQALVYDCHLSPDRARLIRDTLAARGARRFNVILSHWHIDHVAGTEPFADCEIIANPRTLAHLTREKAALETGTYAGPPAISPLILPNRIFDDRLVLDLDGETVELLTFDIHSDDGTVLWLPKRGILLAGDTLEDCVTWVSEPEALPRHLPEIARLAGLGATAILPNHGAEDVIAKGGYGPGLISATSAYVTGLIAGTLSPDLATAIAEPVKAGDLRFFAAYQDVHSRNLAKVAEAKAAGLLT
;
A
#
# COMPACT_ATOMS: atom_id res chain seq x y z
N LEU A 1 -0.16 18.54 2.27
CA LEU A 1 -0.10 19.91 1.78
C LEU A 1 0.80 20.74 2.69
N SER A 2 1.82 21.39 2.13
CA SER A 2 2.64 22.38 2.79
C SER A 2 2.84 23.55 1.84
N GLY A 3 2.61 24.80 2.31
CA GLY A 3 2.56 25.97 1.45
C GLY A 3 1.58 25.75 0.28
N ASP A 4 2.06 25.87 -0.95
CA ASP A 4 1.28 25.64 -2.18
C ASP A 4 1.56 24.26 -2.83
N GLN A 5 2.36 23.40 -2.18
CA GLN A 5 2.71 22.06 -2.67
C GLN A 5 1.88 20.97 -2.02
N ALA A 6 1.31 20.08 -2.81
CA ALA A 6 0.63 18.89 -2.37
C ALA A 6 1.36 17.62 -2.83
N LEU A 7 1.56 16.67 -1.93
CA LEU A 7 1.87 15.29 -2.28
C LEU A 7 0.58 14.47 -2.16
N VAL A 8 0.25 13.76 -3.21
CA VAL A 8 -0.88 12.82 -3.28
C VAL A 8 -0.29 11.42 -3.31
N TYR A 9 -0.59 10.64 -2.29
CA TYR A 9 -0.11 9.27 -2.17
C TYR A 9 -1.23 8.34 -2.59
N ASP A 10 -1.05 7.74 -3.78
CA ASP A 10 -2.01 6.98 -4.56
C ASP A 10 -3.21 7.77 -5.11
N CYS A 11 -3.85 7.21 -6.14
CA CYS A 11 -4.90 7.86 -6.92
C CYS A 11 -6.29 7.22 -6.75
N HIS A 12 -6.44 6.25 -5.84
CA HIS A 12 -7.71 5.56 -5.64
C HIS A 12 -8.19 4.75 -6.88
N LEU A 13 -9.20 3.91 -6.70
CA LEU A 13 -9.86 3.10 -7.73
C LEU A 13 -10.70 3.93 -8.73
N SER A 14 -10.93 5.22 -8.49
CA SER A 14 -11.88 6.03 -9.23
C SER A 14 -11.30 7.39 -9.62
N PRO A 15 -11.30 7.76 -10.92
CA PRO A 15 -10.94 9.10 -11.38
C PRO A 15 -11.77 10.21 -10.71
N ASP A 16 -13.05 9.96 -10.40
CA ASP A 16 -13.92 10.96 -9.75
C ASP A 16 -13.45 11.24 -8.31
N ARG A 17 -13.02 10.20 -7.58
CA ARG A 17 -12.43 10.37 -6.25
C ARG A 17 -11.10 11.10 -6.32
N ALA A 18 -10.28 10.79 -7.32
CA ALA A 18 -9.02 11.48 -7.56
C ALA A 18 -9.23 12.97 -7.88
N ARG A 19 -10.25 13.31 -8.71
CA ARG A 19 -10.66 14.72 -8.94
C ARG A 19 -11.08 15.40 -7.65
N LEU A 20 -11.90 14.74 -6.84
CA LEU A 20 -12.33 15.29 -5.55
C LEU A 20 -11.13 15.57 -4.63
N ILE A 21 -10.13 14.68 -4.60
CA ILE A 21 -8.89 14.90 -3.84
C ILE A 21 -8.16 16.13 -4.37
N ARG A 22 -7.95 16.22 -5.69
CA ARG A 22 -7.28 17.36 -6.33
C ARG A 22 -8.00 18.67 -6.06
N ASP A 23 -9.32 18.72 -6.25
CA ASP A 23 -10.14 19.92 -6.05
C ASP A 23 -10.13 20.34 -4.57
N THR A 24 -10.20 19.39 -3.66
CA THR A 24 -10.13 19.65 -2.21
C THR A 24 -8.80 20.27 -1.83
N LEU A 25 -7.69 19.76 -2.34
CA LEU A 25 -6.36 20.29 -2.09
C LEU A 25 -6.17 21.67 -2.74
N ALA A 26 -6.67 21.85 -3.97
CA ALA A 26 -6.65 23.14 -4.66
C ALA A 26 -7.46 24.21 -3.89
N ALA A 27 -8.63 23.86 -3.37
CA ALA A 27 -9.44 24.75 -2.52
C ALA A 27 -8.74 25.12 -1.20
N ARG A 28 -7.79 24.28 -0.74
CA ARG A 28 -6.93 24.53 0.42
C ARG A 28 -5.63 25.27 0.08
N GLY A 29 -5.48 25.70 -1.16
CA GLY A 29 -4.35 26.53 -1.61
C GLY A 29 -3.26 25.79 -2.38
N ALA A 30 -3.39 24.48 -2.63
CA ALA A 30 -2.43 23.77 -3.44
C ALA A 30 -2.42 24.32 -4.89
N ARG A 31 -1.22 24.53 -5.42
CA ARG A 31 -0.96 24.98 -6.81
C ARG A 31 -0.08 24.01 -7.57
N ARG A 32 0.75 23.27 -6.84
CA ARG A 32 1.69 22.28 -7.37
C ARG A 32 1.36 20.93 -6.77
N PHE A 33 1.25 19.91 -7.62
CA PHE A 33 0.91 18.56 -7.21
C PHE A 33 2.00 17.60 -7.67
N ASN A 34 2.40 16.71 -6.77
CA ASN A 34 3.17 15.53 -7.09
C ASN A 34 2.39 14.32 -6.62
N VAL A 35 2.26 13.33 -7.48
CA VAL A 35 1.62 12.06 -7.17
C VAL A 35 2.72 11.02 -6.91
N ILE A 36 2.56 10.23 -5.88
CA ILE A 36 3.40 9.07 -5.58
C ILE A 36 2.54 7.83 -5.70
N LEU A 37 2.94 6.87 -6.52
CA LEU A 37 2.29 5.56 -6.56
C LEU A 37 2.99 4.63 -5.59
N SER A 38 2.21 4.07 -4.66
CA SER A 38 2.72 3.10 -3.69
C SER A 38 3.10 1.79 -4.36
N HIS A 39 2.30 1.33 -5.33
CA HIS A 39 2.53 0.15 -6.16
C HIS A 39 1.54 0.14 -7.33
N TRP A 40 1.58 -0.89 -8.17
CA TRP A 40 0.88 -0.94 -9.46
C TRP A 40 -0.56 -1.45 -9.43
N HIS A 41 -1.10 -1.90 -8.31
CA HIS A 41 -2.45 -2.45 -8.25
C HIS A 41 -3.52 -1.41 -8.61
N ILE A 42 -4.64 -1.93 -9.14
CA ILE A 42 -5.68 -1.12 -9.81
C ILE A 42 -6.29 -0.05 -8.90
N ASP A 43 -6.49 -0.34 -7.65
CA ASP A 43 -7.11 0.54 -6.67
C ASP A 43 -6.20 1.68 -6.18
N HIS A 44 -4.94 1.68 -6.61
CA HIS A 44 -3.96 2.74 -6.33
C HIS A 44 -3.69 3.62 -7.54
N VAL A 45 -3.90 3.09 -8.76
CA VAL A 45 -3.50 3.76 -10.00
C VAL A 45 -4.66 4.17 -10.92
N ALA A 46 -5.88 3.67 -10.66
CA ALA A 46 -7.02 3.92 -11.56
C ALA A 46 -7.38 5.41 -11.70
N GLY A 47 -7.10 6.21 -10.70
CA GLY A 47 -7.35 7.65 -10.69
C GLY A 47 -6.18 8.53 -11.16
N THR A 48 -5.25 8.04 -11.98
CA THR A 48 -4.10 8.84 -12.45
C THR A 48 -4.46 9.93 -13.46
N GLU A 49 -5.55 9.76 -14.23
CA GLU A 49 -5.96 10.71 -15.29
C GLU A 49 -6.13 12.16 -14.79
N PRO A 50 -6.76 12.46 -13.64
CA PRO A 50 -6.88 13.81 -13.14
C PRO A 50 -5.54 14.49 -12.82
N PHE A 51 -4.44 13.73 -12.76
CA PHE A 51 -3.09 14.20 -12.47
C PHE A 51 -2.14 14.09 -13.67
N ALA A 52 -2.68 13.98 -14.89
CA ALA A 52 -1.88 13.81 -16.11
C ALA A 52 -0.91 14.99 -16.39
N ASP A 53 -1.17 16.16 -15.85
CA ASP A 53 -0.35 17.36 -15.92
C ASP A 53 0.69 17.50 -14.78
N CYS A 54 0.79 16.49 -13.90
CA CYS A 54 1.65 16.51 -12.72
C CYS A 54 2.86 15.58 -12.87
N GLU A 55 3.84 15.70 -11.96
CA GLU A 55 4.80 14.63 -11.76
C GLU A 55 4.09 13.44 -11.09
N ILE A 56 4.20 12.28 -11.71
CA ILE A 56 3.78 10.99 -11.15
C ILE A 56 5.07 10.19 -10.87
N ILE A 57 5.35 9.99 -9.61
CA ILE A 57 6.60 9.42 -9.11
C ILE A 57 6.36 7.96 -8.73
N ALA A 58 7.22 7.06 -9.19
CA ALA A 58 7.18 5.65 -8.83
C ALA A 58 8.57 5.03 -8.89
N ASN A 59 8.71 3.80 -8.39
CA ASN A 59 9.91 3.03 -8.62
C ASN A 59 9.89 2.33 -10.01
N PRO A 60 11.03 1.82 -10.50
CA PRO A 60 11.12 1.23 -11.85
C PRO A 60 10.21 0.01 -12.04
N ARG A 61 9.95 -0.78 -10.99
CA ARG A 61 9.12 -1.98 -11.08
C ARG A 61 7.65 -1.62 -11.27
N THR A 62 7.17 -0.60 -10.55
CA THR A 62 5.82 -0.04 -10.76
C THR A 62 5.63 0.38 -12.23
N LEU A 63 6.58 1.13 -12.80
CA LEU A 63 6.53 1.52 -14.21
C LEU A 63 6.54 0.28 -15.14
N ALA A 64 7.37 -0.72 -14.84
CA ALA A 64 7.45 -1.94 -15.64
C ALA A 64 6.14 -2.73 -15.63
N HIS A 65 5.54 -2.93 -14.44
CA HIS A 65 4.24 -3.60 -14.30
C HIS A 65 3.14 -2.83 -15.04
N LEU A 66 3.01 -1.53 -14.81
CA LEU A 66 2.00 -0.70 -15.48
C LEU A 66 2.18 -0.67 -17.00
N THR A 67 3.42 -0.62 -17.49
CA THR A 67 3.71 -0.66 -18.93
C THR A 67 3.30 -1.99 -19.54
N ARG A 68 3.63 -3.11 -18.88
CA ARG A 68 3.29 -4.46 -19.33
C ARG A 68 1.79 -4.68 -19.39
N GLU A 69 1.07 -4.24 -18.35
CA GLU A 69 -0.36 -4.48 -18.20
C GLU A 69 -1.25 -3.36 -18.74
N LYS A 70 -0.66 -2.28 -19.29
CA LYS A 70 -1.39 -1.07 -19.71
C LYS A 70 -2.63 -1.36 -20.54
N ALA A 71 -2.49 -2.17 -21.59
CA ALA A 71 -3.60 -2.47 -22.47
C ALA A 71 -4.74 -3.24 -21.77
N ALA A 72 -4.40 -4.17 -20.89
CA ALA A 72 -5.37 -4.95 -20.12
C ALA A 72 -6.07 -4.10 -19.06
N LEU A 73 -5.33 -3.18 -18.40
CA LEU A 73 -5.87 -2.23 -17.45
C LEU A 73 -6.81 -1.23 -18.15
N GLU A 74 -6.41 -0.69 -19.30
CA GLU A 74 -7.21 0.27 -20.06
C GLU A 74 -8.51 -0.32 -20.65
N THR A 75 -8.53 -1.63 -20.89
CA THR A 75 -9.73 -2.33 -21.38
C THR A 75 -10.55 -2.98 -20.26
N GLY A 76 -10.07 -2.97 -19.02
CA GLY A 76 -10.73 -3.63 -17.89
C GLY A 76 -10.66 -5.16 -17.94
N THR A 77 -9.70 -5.73 -18.70
CA THR A 77 -9.54 -7.19 -18.83
C THR A 77 -8.53 -7.79 -17.87
N TYR A 78 -7.73 -6.95 -17.17
CA TYR A 78 -6.73 -7.42 -16.23
C TYR A 78 -7.37 -8.00 -14.95
N ALA A 79 -8.14 -7.18 -14.23
CA ALA A 79 -8.77 -7.57 -12.96
C ALA A 79 -10.29 -7.31 -12.97
N GLY A 80 -10.86 -7.16 -14.18
CA GLY A 80 -12.24 -6.73 -14.35
C GLY A 80 -12.38 -5.20 -14.28
N PRO A 81 -13.62 -4.71 -14.17
CA PRO A 81 -13.88 -3.26 -14.08
C PRO A 81 -13.30 -2.67 -12.78
N PRO A 82 -12.96 -1.35 -12.79
CA PRO A 82 -13.15 -0.44 -13.90
C PRO A 82 -12.07 -0.58 -14.99
N ALA A 83 -12.41 -0.26 -16.23
CA ALA A 83 -11.40 0.08 -17.24
C ALA A 83 -10.76 1.42 -16.89
N ILE A 84 -9.43 1.50 -16.97
CA ILE A 84 -8.66 2.71 -16.64
C ILE A 84 -8.25 3.38 -17.95
N SER A 85 -9.02 4.31 -18.45
CA SER A 85 -8.71 4.93 -19.74
C SER A 85 -8.87 6.46 -19.68
N PRO A 86 -7.74 7.18 -19.86
CA PRO A 86 -6.38 6.67 -20.05
C PRO A 86 -5.69 6.33 -18.71
N LEU A 87 -4.84 5.32 -18.70
CA LEU A 87 -3.86 5.10 -17.63
C LEU A 87 -2.66 6.02 -17.87
N ILE A 88 -2.40 6.92 -16.96
CA ILE A 88 -1.23 7.80 -17.02
C ILE A 88 -0.06 7.12 -16.30
N LEU A 89 1.00 6.84 -17.05
CA LEU A 89 2.19 6.20 -16.51
C LEU A 89 3.04 7.18 -15.69
N PRO A 90 3.82 6.68 -14.71
CA PRO A 90 4.82 7.48 -14.01
C PRO A 90 5.80 8.15 -14.99
N ASN A 91 6.13 9.42 -14.73
CA ASN A 91 7.03 10.24 -15.54
C ASN A 91 8.29 10.67 -14.77
N ARG A 92 8.38 10.33 -13.48
CA ARG A 92 9.59 10.48 -12.67
C ARG A 92 9.87 9.18 -11.92
N ILE A 93 11.04 8.60 -12.14
CA ILE A 93 11.44 7.31 -11.58
C ILE A 93 12.56 7.52 -10.57
N PHE A 94 12.52 6.77 -9.47
CA PHE A 94 13.57 6.68 -8.47
C PHE A 94 13.85 5.19 -8.15
N ASP A 95 15.09 4.88 -7.77
CA ASP A 95 15.46 3.50 -7.45
C ASP A 95 15.04 3.12 -6.00
N ASP A 96 15.97 3.11 -5.04
CA ASP A 96 15.68 2.63 -3.69
C ASP A 96 15.15 3.71 -2.74
N ARG A 97 15.59 4.95 -2.96
CA ARG A 97 15.24 6.10 -2.10
C ARG A 97 15.22 7.40 -2.87
N LEU A 98 14.19 8.20 -2.62
CA LEU A 98 14.09 9.58 -3.08
C LEU A 98 13.76 10.49 -1.90
N VAL A 99 14.51 11.59 -1.75
CA VAL A 99 14.22 12.62 -0.74
C VAL A 99 13.60 13.81 -1.46
N LEU A 100 12.44 14.22 -0.98
CA LEU A 100 11.73 15.41 -1.43
C LEU A 100 11.71 16.44 -0.29
N ASP A 101 11.74 17.69 -0.67
CA ASP A 101 11.45 18.82 0.23
C ASP A 101 10.04 19.34 -0.07
N LEU A 102 9.21 19.34 0.93
CA LEU A 102 7.86 19.87 0.87
C LEU A 102 7.78 21.12 1.75
N ASP A 103 8.30 22.23 1.25
CA ASP A 103 8.32 23.53 1.94
C ASP A 103 8.97 23.41 3.34
N GLY A 104 10.20 22.82 3.38
CA GLY A 104 10.98 22.61 4.60
C GLY A 104 10.63 21.33 5.38
N GLU A 105 9.59 20.60 4.98
CA GLU A 105 9.31 19.25 5.49
C GLU A 105 10.03 18.21 4.62
N THR A 106 10.89 17.42 5.25
CA THR A 106 11.58 16.31 4.58
C THR A 106 10.62 15.14 4.40
N VAL A 107 10.47 14.67 3.17
CA VAL A 107 9.70 13.47 2.81
C VAL A 107 10.65 12.49 2.13
N GLU A 108 10.63 11.25 2.58
CA GLU A 108 11.42 10.17 1.98
C GLU A 108 10.49 9.14 1.34
N LEU A 109 10.73 8.84 0.07
CA LEU A 109 10.13 7.68 -0.58
C LEU A 109 11.14 6.54 -0.50
N LEU A 110 10.71 5.39 -0.03
CA LEU A 110 11.53 4.20 0.18
C LEU A 110 10.86 2.98 -0.42
N THR A 111 11.64 2.13 -1.11
CA THR A 111 11.11 0.90 -1.71
C THR A 111 11.16 -0.27 -0.73
N PHE A 112 10.14 -1.11 -0.77
CA PHE A 112 10.02 -2.34 0.04
C PHE A 112 9.40 -3.46 -0.79
N ASP A 113 9.96 -4.67 -0.70
CA ASP A 113 9.36 -5.89 -1.25
C ASP A 113 8.42 -6.48 -0.18
N ILE A 114 7.25 -5.84 -0.02
CA ILE A 114 6.18 -6.27 0.89
C ILE A 114 4.86 -6.09 0.15
N HIS A 115 3.96 -7.07 0.19
CA HIS A 115 2.70 -7.13 -0.53
C HIS A 115 2.86 -7.25 -2.06
N SER A 116 3.69 -6.41 -2.64
CA SER A 116 4.11 -6.42 -4.04
C SER A 116 5.59 -6.06 -4.13
N ASP A 117 6.30 -6.55 -5.15
CA ASP A 117 7.74 -6.35 -5.32
C ASP A 117 8.12 -4.89 -5.63
N ASP A 118 7.13 -4.06 -5.91
CA ASP A 118 7.23 -2.64 -6.24
C ASP A 118 6.71 -1.71 -5.13
N GLY A 119 6.57 -2.21 -3.91
CA GLY A 119 6.07 -1.41 -2.78
C GLY A 119 6.92 -0.16 -2.54
N THR A 120 6.27 0.99 -2.41
CA THR A 120 6.86 2.28 -2.07
C THR A 120 6.12 2.88 -0.89
N VAL A 121 6.82 3.21 0.18
CA VAL A 121 6.26 3.93 1.33
C VAL A 121 6.69 5.39 1.31
N LEU A 122 5.88 6.25 1.93
CA LEU A 122 6.22 7.65 2.16
C LEU A 122 6.47 7.87 3.65
N TRP A 123 7.69 8.27 3.98
CA TRP A 123 8.17 8.46 5.35
C TRP A 123 8.41 9.93 5.65
N LEU A 124 7.87 10.43 6.77
CA LEU A 124 8.08 11.77 7.30
C LEU A 124 8.91 11.66 8.60
N PRO A 125 10.24 11.64 8.53
CA PRO A 125 11.10 11.31 9.66
C PRO A 125 10.96 12.26 10.84
N LYS A 126 10.78 13.55 10.60
CA LYS A 126 10.61 14.56 11.67
C LYS A 126 9.31 14.39 12.45
N ARG A 127 8.29 13.76 11.82
CA ARG A 127 6.96 13.56 12.42
C ARG A 127 6.76 12.15 12.94
N GLY A 128 7.60 11.21 12.56
CA GLY A 128 7.40 9.79 12.85
C GLY A 128 6.16 9.21 12.13
N ILE A 129 5.76 9.78 10.98
CA ILE A 129 4.57 9.38 10.23
C ILE A 129 4.99 8.57 9.01
N LEU A 130 4.39 7.40 8.83
CA LEU A 130 4.57 6.51 7.70
C LEU A 130 3.24 6.35 6.95
N LEU A 131 3.20 6.72 5.67
CA LEU A 131 2.15 6.28 4.75
C LEU A 131 2.63 4.97 4.14
N ALA A 132 1.96 3.89 4.49
CA ALA A 132 2.46 2.54 4.25
C ALA A 132 1.99 1.93 2.93
N GLY A 133 1.01 2.53 2.25
CA GLY A 133 0.35 1.85 1.14
C GLY A 133 -0.25 0.53 1.62
N ASP A 134 0.00 -0.53 0.85
CA ASP A 134 -0.41 -1.89 1.19
C ASP A 134 0.74 -2.75 1.76
N THR A 135 1.92 -2.15 2.01
CA THR A 135 2.98 -2.85 2.76
C THR A 135 2.51 -3.26 4.16
N LEU A 136 1.55 -2.51 4.68
CA LEU A 136 0.83 -2.81 5.92
C LEU A 136 -0.65 -2.55 5.70
N GLU A 137 -1.49 -3.50 6.07
CA GLU A 137 -2.95 -3.43 5.94
C GLU A 137 -3.63 -3.85 7.27
N ASP A 138 -4.73 -3.21 7.60
CA ASP A 138 -5.71 -3.72 8.55
C ASP A 138 -6.95 -4.19 7.76
N CYS A 139 -7.46 -5.38 7.91
CA CYS A 139 -7.28 -6.34 9.01
C CYS A 139 -6.07 -7.28 8.81
N VAL A 140 -5.84 -7.80 7.59
CA VAL A 140 -4.71 -8.66 7.21
C VAL A 140 -4.31 -8.38 5.78
N THR A 141 -3.04 -8.56 5.46
CA THR A 141 -2.51 -8.31 4.12
C THR A 141 -3.14 -9.24 3.08
N TRP A 142 -3.36 -8.72 1.89
CA TRP A 142 -3.70 -9.51 0.71
C TRP A 142 -2.45 -10.20 0.16
N VAL A 143 -2.48 -11.53 0.01
CA VAL A 143 -1.37 -12.29 -0.55
C VAL A 143 -1.59 -12.52 -2.04
N SER A 144 -0.83 -11.82 -2.87
CA SER A 144 -0.82 -12.03 -4.33
C SER A 144 0.15 -13.14 -4.71
N GLU A 145 1.36 -13.12 -4.13
CA GLU A 145 2.52 -13.95 -4.45
C GLU A 145 2.98 -14.70 -3.19
N PRO A 146 2.39 -15.87 -2.87
CA PRO A 146 2.71 -16.60 -1.64
C PRO A 146 4.18 -17.03 -1.54
N GLU A 147 4.86 -17.26 -2.65
CA GLU A 147 6.28 -17.57 -2.70
C GLU A 147 7.19 -16.40 -2.30
N ALA A 148 6.66 -15.19 -2.32
CA ALA A 148 7.38 -13.97 -1.89
C ALA A 148 7.37 -13.78 -0.37
N LEU A 149 6.45 -14.41 0.36
CA LEU A 149 6.27 -14.20 1.80
C LEU A 149 7.56 -14.34 2.64
N PRO A 150 8.48 -15.29 2.37
CA PRO A 150 9.74 -15.34 3.12
C PRO A 150 10.63 -14.11 2.92
N ARG A 151 10.54 -13.44 1.74
CA ARG A 151 11.28 -12.20 1.48
C ARG A 151 10.65 -10.99 2.16
N HIS A 152 9.32 -11.02 2.40
CA HIS A 152 8.62 -9.94 3.09
C HIS A 152 9.06 -9.81 4.55
N LEU A 153 9.39 -10.89 5.26
CA LEU A 153 9.75 -10.84 6.68
C LEU A 153 10.95 -9.94 7.00
N PRO A 154 12.12 -10.07 6.33
CA PRO A 154 13.24 -9.15 6.55
C PRO A 154 12.90 -7.72 6.14
N GLU A 155 12.05 -7.52 5.11
CA GLU A 155 11.61 -6.20 4.69
C GLU A 155 10.67 -5.56 5.73
N ILE A 156 9.75 -6.32 6.33
CA ILE A 156 8.91 -5.85 7.46
C ILE A 156 9.80 -5.46 8.65
N ALA A 157 10.86 -6.22 8.93
CA ALA A 157 11.81 -5.88 9.98
C ALA A 157 12.59 -4.59 9.65
N ARG A 158 12.97 -4.38 8.37
CA ARG A 158 13.60 -3.13 7.88
C ARG A 158 12.63 -1.95 8.01
N LEU A 159 11.35 -2.14 7.68
CA LEU A 159 10.30 -1.13 7.83
C LEU A 159 10.14 -0.72 9.30
N ALA A 160 10.13 -1.69 10.22
CA ALA A 160 10.09 -1.44 11.66
C ALA A 160 11.28 -0.58 12.14
N GLY A 161 12.46 -0.75 11.51
CA GLY A 161 13.65 0.03 11.80
C GLY A 161 13.54 1.53 11.50
N LEU A 162 12.52 1.98 10.75
CA LEU A 162 12.25 3.41 10.55
C LEU A 162 11.78 4.10 11.84
N GLY A 163 11.21 3.35 12.79
CA GLY A 163 10.74 3.89 14.07
C GLY A 163 9.46 4.72 13.93
N ALA A 164 8.59 4.38 12.98
CA ALA A 164 7.31 5.06 12.79
C ALA A 164 6.45 4.96 14.06
N THR A 165 5.88 6.09 14.48
CA THR A 165 4.98 6.19 15.64
C THR A 165 3.51 6.33 15.22
N ALA A 166 3.26 6.74 13.97
CA ALA A 166 1.95 6.82 13.35
C ALA A 166 2.03 6.23 11.94
N ILE A 167 1.18 5.25 11.65
CA ILE A 167 1.16 4.50 10.40
C ILE A 167 -0.21 4.66 9.75
N LEU A 168 -0.21 5.08 8.50
CA LEU A 168 -1.40 5.27 7.68
C LEU A 168 -1.36 4.27 6.52
N PRO A 169 -2.01 3.11 6.63
CA PRO A 169 -2.18 2.19 5.51
C PRO A 169 -3.25 2.70 4.54
N ASN A 170 -3.24 2.22 3.29
CA ASN A 170 -4.32 2.53 2.35
C ASN A 170 -5.59 1.72 2.65
N HIS A 171 -5.44 0.50 3.14
CA HIS A 171 -6.53 -0.32 3.66
C HIS A 171 -6.47 -0.36 5.19
N GLY A 172 -7.45 0.26 5.83
CA GLY A 172 -7.50 0.35 7.29
C GLY A 172 -8.83 0.87 7.80
N ALA A 173 -9.03 0.77 9.11
CA ALA A 173 -10.23 1.24 9.77
C ALA A 173 -10.30 2.77 9.76
N GLU A 174 -11.38 3.32 9.21
CA GLU A 174 -11.59 4.76 9.05
C GLU A 174 -11.45 5.52 10.39
N ASP A 175 -12.00 4.94 11.46
CA ASP A 175 -11.95 5.57 12.79
C ASP A 175 -10.53 5.65 13.37
N VAL A 176 -9.64 4.72 13.01
CA VAL A 176 -8.23 4.72 13.42
C VAL A 176 -7.45 5.74 12.58
N ILE A 177 -7.63 5.72 11.26
CA ILE A 177 -6.98 6.66 10.33
C ILE A 177 -7.37 8.11 10.68
N ALA A 178 -8.65 8.37 10.93
CA ALA A 178 -9.15 9.70 11.30
C ALA A 178 -8.56 10.23 12.63
N LYS A 179 -8.11 9.35 13.51
CA LYS A 179 -7.46 9.69 14.79
C LYS A 179 -5.93 9.80 14.71
N GLY A 180 -5.35 9.68 13.53
CA GLY A 180 -3.91 9.81 13.30
C GLY A 180 -3.18 8.53 12.90
N GLY A 181 -3.90 7.43 12.69
CA GLY A 181 -3.35 6.16 12.21
C GLY A 181 -3.07 5.14 13.31
N TYR A 182 -2.37 4.08 12.89
CA TYR A 182 -1.98 2.96 13.74
C TYR A 182 -0.63 3.21 14.42
N GLY A 183 -0.40 2.54 15.54
CA GLY A 183 0.90 2.48 16.17
C GLY A 183 1.80 1.38 15.54
N PRO A 184 3.04 1.21 16.10
CA PRO A 184 3.99 0.18 15.64
C PRO A 184 3.47 -1.26 15.74
N GLY A 185 2.43 -1.49 16.54
CA GLY A 185 1.79 -2.80 16.69
C GLY A 185 1.23 -3.35 15.38
N LEU A 186 0.83 -2.48 14.43
CA LEU A 186 0.41 -2.91 13.09
C LEU A 186 1.53 -3.67 12.36
N ILE A 187 2.79 -3.21 12.47
CA ILE A 187 3.96 -3.88 11.86
C ILE A 187 4.15 -5.27 12.48
N SER A 188 4.05 -5.34 13.82
CA SER A 188 4.20 -6.60 14.56
C SER A 188 3.10 -7.59 14.22
N ALA A 189 1.86 -7.11 14.10
CA ALA A 189 0.70 -7.92 13.71
C ALA A 189 0.84 -8.47 12.28
N THR A 190 1.27 -7.64 11.32
CA THR A 190 1.56 -8.06 9.94
C THR A 190 2.65 -9.12 9.90
N SER A 191 3.77 -8.91 10.63
CA SER A 191 4.87 -9.87 10.71
C SER A 191 4.41 -11.22 11.29
N ALA A 192 3.63 -11.19 12.36
CA ALA A 192 3.08 -12.39 13.00
C ALA A 192 2.12 -13.15 12.06
N TYR A 193 1.26 -12.43 11.34
CA TYR A 193 0.35 -13.01 10.38
C TYR A 193 1.09 -13.69 9.22
N VAL A 194 2.07 -13.01 8.60
CA VAL A 194 2.91 -13.57 7.53
C VAL A 194 3.67 -14.80 8.03
N THR A 195 4.25 -14.73 9.22
CA THR A 195 4.94 -15.87 9.84
C THR A 195 3.99 -17.06 10.04
N GLY A 196 2.79 -16.80 10.52
CA GLY A 196 1.78 -17.84 10.72
C GLY A 196 1.29 -18.46 9.41
N LEU A 197 1.16 -17.69 8.34
CA LEU A 197 0.86 -18.19 6.98
C LEU A 197 1.96 -19.13 6.50
N ILE A 198 3.22 -18.70 6.57
CA ILE A 198 4.37 -19.51 6.16
C ILE A 198 4.45 -20.79 7.00
N ALA A 199 4.25 -20.71 8.30
CA ALA A 199 4.27 -21.88 9.17
C ALA A 199 3.04 -22.79 9.02
N GLY A 200 1.92 -22.27 8.48
CA GLY A 200 0.66 -23.01 8.39
C GLY A 200 0.00 -23.21 9.75
N THR A 201 0.18 -22.26 10.68
CA THR A 201 -0.30 -22.34 12.07
C THR A 201 -1.53 -21.49 12.36
N LEU A 202 -1.95 -20.67 11.39
CA LEU A 202 -3.13 -19.82 11.58
C LEU A 202 -4.42 -20.64 11.62
N SER A 203 -5.33 -20.24 12.50
CA SER A 203 -6.71 -20.74 12.50
C SER A 203 -7.38 -20.42 11.15
N PRO A 204 -8.24 -21.29 10.60
CA PRO A 204 -9.05 -20.94 9.42
C PRO A 204 -10.10 -19.85 9.72
N ASP A 205 -10.45 -19.64 10.97
CA ASP A 205 -11.32 -18.55 11.43
C ASP A 205 -10.49 -17.29 11.68
N LEU A 206 -10.78 -16.23 10.94
CA LEU A 206 -10.06 -14.96 11.02
C LEU A 206 -10.08 -14.36 12.43
N ALA A 207 -11.26 -14.37 13.08
CA ALA A 207 -11.38 -13.78 14.41
C ALA A 207 -10.42 -14.44 15.43
N THR A 208 -10.25 -15.77 15.30
CA THR A 208 -9.29 -16.52 16.12
C THR A 208 -7.85 -16.23 15.68
N ALA A 209 -7.57 -16.15 14.36
CA ALA A 209 -6.24 -15.95 13.83
C ALA A 209 -5.62 -14.61 14.25
N ILE A 210 -6.44 -13.57 14.43
CA ILE A 210 -5.97 -12.21 14.79
C ILE A 210 -6.45 -11.75 16.17
N ALA A 211 -6.90 -12.67 17.02
CA ALA A 211 -7.49 -12.34 18.33
C ALA A 211 -6.57 -11.47 19.20
N GLU A 212 -5.28 -11.82 19.29
CA GLU A 212 -4.33 -11.10 20.15
C GLU A 212 -4.03 -9.68 19.64
N PRO A 213 -3.71 -9.41 18.36
CA PRO A 213 -3.52 -8.04 17.89
C PRO A 213 -4.80 -7.20 17.94
N VAL A 214 -5.98 -7.79 17.75
CA VAL A 214 -7.26 -7.07 17.93
C VAL A 214 -7.46 -6.69 19.40
N LYS A 215 -7.19 -7.60 20.33
CA LYS A 215 -7.26 -7.33 21.77
C LYS A 215 -6.24 -6.27 22.22
N ALA A 216 -5.06 -6.27 21.63
CA ALA A 216 -4.03 -5.24 21.88
C ALA A 216 -4.41 -3.86 21.30
N GLY A 217 -5.36 -3.80 20.36
CA GLY A 217 -5.75 -2.58 19.65
C GLY A 217 -4.89 -2.27 18.44
N ASP A 218 -4.03 -3.21 18.02
CA ASP A 218 -3.13 -3.07 16.88
C ASP A 218 -3.84 -3.28 15.55
N LEU A 219 -4.92 -4.06 15.55
CA LEU A 219 -5.79 -4.32 14.42
C LEU A 219 -7.26 -4.07 14.78
N ARG A 220 -8.10 -3.92 13.76
CA ARG A 220 -9.56 -3.97 13.86
C ARG A 220 -10.09 -5.24 13.20
N PHE A 221 -11.00 -5.93 13.84
CA PHE A 221 -11.70 -7.04 13.21
C PHE A 221 -12.73 -6.51 12.20
N PHE A 222 -12.65 -6.99 10.97
CA PHE A 222 -13.63 -6.72 9.93
C PHE A 222 -14.07 -8.02 9.27
N ALA A 223 -15.31 -8.43 9.48
CA ALA A 223 -15.82 -9.75 9.09
C ALA A 223 -15.65 -10.06 7.58
N ALA A 224 -15.74 -9.05 6.71
CA ALA A 224 -15.55 -9.23 5.27
C ALA A 224 -14.13 -9.72 4.90
N TYR A 225 -13.13 -9.50 5.75
CA TYR A 225 -11.76 -10.01 5.54
C TYR A 225 -11.62 -11.52 5.83
N GLN A 226 -12.69 -12.21 6.29
CA GLN A 226 -12.67 -13.67 6.36
C GLN A 226 -12.41 -14.30 4.98
N ASP A 227 -12.97 -13.73 3.91
CA ASP A 227 -12.74 -14.23 2.55
C ASP A 227 -11.28 -14.00 2.10
N VAL A 228 -10.69 -12.87 2.44
CA VAL A 228 -9.27 -12.57 2.18
C VAL A 228 -8.38 -13.58 2.91
N HIS A 229 -8.63 -13.79 4.19
CA HIS A 229 -7.91 -14.75 5.01
C HIS A 229 -8.00 -16.18 4.46
N SER A 230 -9.20 -16.62 4.09
CA SER A 230 -9.42 -17.94 3.50
C SER A 230 -8.66 -18.13 2.18
N ARG A 231 -8.64 -17.10 1.32
CA ARG A 231 -7.87 -17.09 0.07
C ARG A 231 -6.36 -17.12 0.33
N ASN A 232 -5.87 -16.36 1.30
CA ASN A 232 -4.45 -16.37 1.68
C ASN A 232 -4.01 -17.77 2.13
N LEU A 233 -4.79 -18.43 3.00
CA LEU A 233 -4.51 -19.80 3.44
C LEU A 233 -4.49 -20.78 2.27
N ALA A 234 -5.44 -20.68 1.36
CA ALA A 234 -5.52 -21.56 0.18
C ALA A 234 -4.30 -21.36 -0.74
N LYS A 235 -3.98 -20.12 -1.11
CA LYS A 235 -2.82 -19.79 -1.96
C LYS A 235 -1.49 -20.29 -1.37
N VAL A 236 -1.31 -20.11 -0.05
CA VAL A 236 -0.10 -20.58 0.64
C VAL A 236 -0.03 -22.10 0.64
N ALA A 237 -1.16 -22.80 0.85
CA ALA A 237 -1.21 -24.26 0.80
C ALA A 237 -0.90 -24.78 -0.61
N GLU A 238 -1.43 -24.14 -1.65
CA GLU A 238 -1.13 -24.45 -3.06
C GLU A 238 0.34 -24.24 -3.40
N ALA A 239 0.93 -23.11 -2.99
CA ALA A 239 2.34 -22.82 -3.23
C ALA A 239 3.26 -23.84 -2.54
N LYS A 240 2.94 -24.26 -1.30
CA LYS A 240 3.67 -25.33 -0.61
C LYS A 240 3.55 -26.66 -1.33
N ALA A 241 2.35 -27.04 -1.75
CA ALA A 241 2.12 -28.27 -2.49
C ALA A 241 2.88 -28.30 -3.84
N ALA A 242 3.05 -27.13 -4.46
CA ALA A 242 3.84 -26.96 -5.68
C ALA A 242 5.37 -26.85 -5.44
N GLY A 243 5.83 -26.84 -4.18
CA GLY A 243 7.25 -26.67 -3.83
C GLY A 243 7.80 -25.26 -4.08
N LEU A 244 6.93 -24.27 -4.25
CA LEU A 244 7.29 -22.87 -4.46
C LEU A 244 7.54 -22.12 -3.15
N LEU A 245 6.97 -22.62 -2.06
CA LEU A 245 7.13 -22.09 -0.70
C LEU A 245 7.59 -23.22 0.23
N THR A 246 8.74 -23.05 0.86
CA THR A 246 9.34 -24.03 1.79
C THR A 246 9.35 -23.54 3.24
#